data_7d5159ff0cecbb6c89a2edac212bbba0
#
_entry.id   7d5159ff0cecbb6c89a2edac212bbba0
#
_cell.length_a   1.000
_cell.length_b   1.000
_cell.length_c   1.000
_cell.angle_alpha   90.00
_cell.angle_beta   90.00
_cell.angle_gamma   90.00
#
_symmetry.space_group_name_H-M   'P 1'
#
loop_
_entity.id
_entity.type
_entity.pdbx_description
1 polymer ?
#
loop_
_entity_poly.entity_id
_entity_poly.type
_entity_poly.pdbx_seq_one_letter_code
_entity_poly.pdbx_strand_id
1 'polypeptide(L)'
;MKEHDKISKSILLSYHYRCGKKIIKFSNARYYNDQLRIEKIKDTGDLKLLDVKNNISSNKRNVNIQECLDIIDYIKRNNVKDAMIITPFVNQQEKMNELLKQNNITDVTCGTIHSLQGSEKNTIILSTSISPKTSKETFNWLKNNAELINVGTTRAKENLVIAADCEVLEKLSDKTDDLYALVDYVGKNGETKVCKSLATQIEIGKSNNSQFEKYFDKTLSHFCSTQKDLKAKSNVAFSEIFKEDPILSELQMEFDFVLYEKPKSKYIPKIVIEINGGEHFGDYKREYNDERKREFCKQKGIEFISIPNSFAKSYETIKEILLSILKKDYKGRYAYFYRR
;
A
#
# COMPACT_ATOMS: atom_id res chain seq x y z
N MET A 1 12.25 -17.78 -31.88
CA MET A 1 13.69 -17.40 -31.97
C MET A 1 14.59 -18.54 -32.46
N LYS A 2 14.51 -19.75 -31.94
CA LYS A 2 15.43 -20.85 -32.33
C LYS A 2 15.35 -21.34 -33.80
N GLU A 3 14.27 -21.12 -34.51
CA GLU A 3 14.14 -21.49 -35.95
C GLU A 3 14.71 -20.46 -36.90
N HIS A 4 14.70 -19.17 -36.55
CA HIS A 4 15.34 -18.11 -37.37
C HIS A 4 16.86 -18.14 -37.31
N ASP A 5 17.45 -18.65 -36.24
CA ASP A 5 18.91 -18.76 -36.07
C ASP A 5 19.59 -19.75 -37.05
N LYS A 6 18.78 -20.61 -37.71
CA LYS A 6 19.29 -21.54 -38.72
C LYS A 6 19.48 -20.91 -40.11
N ILE A 7 18.89 -19.72 -40.34
CA ILE A 7 18.81 -19.08 -41.65
C ILE A 7 19.61 -17.77 -41.71
N SER A 8 19.85 -17.12 -40.59
CA SER A 8 20.61 -15.87 -40.51
C SER A 8 21.68 -15.96 -39.44
N LYS A 9 22.91 -15.42 -39.74
CA LYS A 9 23.92 -15.23 -38.71
C LYS A 9 23.42 -14.24 -37.70
N SER A 10 23.20 -14.65 -36.46
CA SER A 10 22.84 -13.74 -35.38
C SER A 10 24.04 -12.80 -35.11
N ILE A 11 23.80 -11.49 -35.19
CA ILE A 11 24.81 -10.47 -34.85
C ILE A 11 24.46 -9.93 -33.45
N LEU A 12 25.34 -10.16 -32.48
CA LEU A 12 25.23 -9.54 -31.17
C LEU A 12 25.72 -8.09 -31.24
N LEU A 13 24.83 -7.15 -30.89
CA LEU A 13 25.21 -5.76 -30.64
C LEU A 13 25.91 -5.69 -29.28
N SER A 14 27.24 -5.72 -29.29
CA SER A 14 28.06 -5.91 -28.09
C SER A 14 28.24 -4.65 -27.24
N TYR A 15 27.82 -3.46 -27.70
CA TYR A 15 27.99 -2.21 -26.95
C TYR A 15 26.69 -1.83 -26.24
N HIS A 16 26.78 -1.55 -24.94
CA HIS A 16 25.65 -1.15 -24.11
C HIS A 16 25.88 0.22 -23.47
N TYR A 17 24.97 1.16 -23.72
CA TYR A 17 25.08 2.56 -23.29
C TYR A 17 23.97 3.00 -22.33
N ARG A 18 22.90 2.20 -22.19
CA ARG A 18 21.67 2.61 -21.50
C ARG A 18 21.77 2.52 -19.99
N CYS A 19 21.94 1.33 -19.47
CA CYS A 19 21.86 1.04 -18.05
C CYS A 19 23.15 1.36 -17.30
N GLY A 20 23.04 1.70 -16.01
CA GLY A 20 24.19 1.72 -15.10
C GLY A 20 24.84 0.34 -15.01
N LYS A 21 26.15 0.31 -14.72
CA LYS A 21 26.96 -0.92 -14.72
C LYS A 21 26.38 -2.02 -13.82
N LYS A 22 25.93 -1.66 -12.61
CA LYS A 22 25.33 -2.64 -11.69
C LYS A 22 24.07 -3.28 -12.25
N ILE A 23 23.24 -2.51 -12.96
CA ILE A 23 21.97 -3.02 -13.52
C ILE A 23 22.24 -4.01 -14.64
N ILE A 24 23.05 -3.62 -15.64
CA ILE A 24 23.31 -4.46 -16.81
C ILE A 24 24.18 -5.68 -16.51
N LYS A 25 24.99 -5.65 -15.44
CA LYS A 25 25.89 -6.74 -15.08
C LYS A 25 25.15 -8.06 -14.87
N PHE A 26 23.97 -8.04 -14.25
CA PHE A 26 23.16 -9.25 -14.12
C PHE A 26 22.77 -9.82 -15.48
N SER A 27 22.18 -9.00 -16.35
CA SER A 27 21.76 -9.44 -17.67
C SER A 27 22.95 -9.87 -18.55
N ASN A 28 24.09 -9.18 -18.44
CA ASN A 28 25.29 -9.52 -19.19
C ASN A 28 25.80 -10.91 -18.82
N ALA A 29 25.95 -11.20 -17.54
CA ALA A 29 26.37 -12.52 -17.07
C ALA A 29 25.32 -13.61 -17.39
N ARG A 30 24.02 -13.33 -17.19
CA ARG A 30 22.98 -14.35 -17.28
C ARG A 30 22.55 -14.69 -18.69
N TYR A 31 22.49 -13.70 -19.59
CA TYR A 31 21.88 -13.84 -20.93
C TYR A 31 22.86 -13.61 -22.08
N TYR A 32 23.99 -12.95 -21.83
CA TYR A 32 24.94 -12.55 -22.88
C TYR A 32 26.37 -13.09 -22.68
N ASN A 33 26.54 -14.03 -21.73
CA ASN A 33 27.84 -14.66 -21.43
C ASN A 33 29.02 -13.64 -21.27
N ASP A 34 28.71 -12.50 -20.61
CA ASP A 34 29.63 -11.38 -20.39
C ASP A 34 30.22 -10.75 -21.67
N GLN A 35 29.53 -10.89 -22.79
CA GLN A 35 29.99 -10.37 -24.09
C GLN A 35 29.64 -8.89 -24.32
N LEU A 36 28.76 -8.30 -23.48
CA LEU A 36 28.42 -6.89 -23.63
C LEU A 36 29.53 -5.99 -23.08
N ARG A 37 29.95 -5.02 -23.89
CA ARG A 37 30.85 -3.93 -23.49
C ARG A 37 30.01 -2.78 -22.95
N ILE A 38 30.26 -2.42 -21.70
CA ILE A 38 29.46 -1.40 -21.01
C ILE A 38 30.18 -0.06 -21.14
N GLU A 39 29.64 0.83 -21.96
CA GLU A 39 30.24 2.12 -22.33
C GLU A 39 29.50 3.32 -21.68
N LYS A 40 28.72 3.10 -20.61
CA LYS A 40 28.07 4.21 -19.91
C LYS A 40 29.12 5.02 -19.13
N ILE A 41 29.23 6.31 -19.45
CA ILE A 41 30.24 7.23 -18.93
C ILE A 41 30.08 7.46 -17.42
N LYS A 42 28.83 7.59 -16.96
CA LYS A 42 28.52 7.76 -15.54
C LYS A 42 27.97 6.47 -14.96
N ASP A 43 28.66 5.91 -13.98
CA ASP A 43 28.16 4.75 -13.23
C ASP A 43 27.23 5.20 -12.11
N THR A 44 25.98 5.47 -12.47
CA THR A 44 24.94 5.95 -11.54
C THR A 44 23.93 4.86 -11.19
N GLY A 45 24.19 3.61 -11.58
CA GLY A 45 23.21 2.53 -11.42
C GLY A 45 23.01 2.08 -9.98
N ASP A 46 21.84 2.33 -9.42
CA ASP A 46 21.44 1.83 -8.11
C ASP A 46 20.49 0.64 -8.20
N LEU A 47 20.68 -0.30 -7.27
CA LEU A 47 19.85 -1.48 -7.10
C LEU A 47 19.13 -1.42 -5.76
N LYS A 48 17.83 -1.70 -5.74
CA LYS A 48 17.08 -1.75 -4.51
C LYS A 48 16.10 -2.92 -4.51
N LEU A 49 16.03 -3.62 -3.39
CA LEU A 49 15.09 -4.70 -3.13
C LEU A 49 14.09 -4.25 -2.07
N LEU A 50 12.81 -4.28 -2.41
CA LEU A 50 11.70 -4.17 -1.47
C LEU A 50 11.28 -5.60 -1.13
N ASP A 51 11.68 -6.10 0.03
CA ASP A 51 11.28 -7.40 0.55
C ASP A 51 9.89 -7.29 1.17
N VAL A 52 8.89 -7.66 0.39
CA VAL A 52 7.47 -7.53 0.72
C VAL A 52 7.06 -8.66 1.64
N LYS A 53 6.43 -8.33 2.77
CA LYS A 53 5.82 -9.30 3.67
C LYS A 53 4.31 -9.32 3.45
N ASN A 54 3.83 -10.37 2.77
CA ASN A 54 2.46 -10.42 2.28
C ASN A 54 1.49 -10.94 3.33
N ASN A 55 0.64 -10.06 3.83
CA ASN A 55 -0.45 -10.40 4.75
C ASN A 55 -1.84 -9.98 4.25
N ILE A 56 -1.95 -9.43 3.05
CA ILE A 56 -3.22 -8.97 2.51
C ILE A 56 -3.75 -9.96 1.47
N SER A 57 -4.91 -10.52 1.75
CA SER A 57 -5.63 -11.37 0.81
C SER A 57 -6.23 -10.56 -0.32
N SER A 58 -6.01 -11.00 -1.56
CA SER A 58 -6.75 -10.53 -2.72
C SER A 58 -7.75 -11.58 -3.19
N ASN A 59 -8.94 -11.14 -3.60
CA ASN A 59 -9.91 -12.01 -4.27
C ASN A 59 -9.60 -12.15 -5.77
N LYS A 60 -8.80 -11.24 -6.33
CA LYS A 60 -8.34 -11.32 -7.71
C LYS A 60 -7.08 -12.19 -7.81
N ARG A 61 -7.03 -13.02 -8.85
CA ARG A 61 -5.88 -13.89 -9.13
C ARG A 61 -4.68 -13.04 -9.55
N ASN A 62 -3.48 -13.42 -9.10
CA ASN A 62 -2.21 -12.77 -9.44
C ASN A 62 -2.14 -11.28 -9.06
N VAL A 63 -2.70 -10.94 -7.90
CA VAL A 63 -2.59 -9.61 -7.30
C VAL A 63 -1.98 -9.74 -5.91
N ASN A 64 -0.88 -9.04 -5.69
CA ASN A 64 -0.28 -8.83 -4.38
C ASN A 64 -0.55 -7.38 -3.94
N ILE A 65 -1.59 -7.18 -3.13
CA ILE A 65 -2.00 -5.84 -2.68
C ILE A 65 -0.90 -5.21 -1.82
N GLN A 66 -0.27 -5.98 -0.94
CA GLN A 66 0.81 -5.47 -0.09
C GLN A 66 1.98 -4.95 -0.92
N GLU A 67 2.37 -5.67 -1.96
CA GLU A 67 3.42 -5.24 -2.88
C GLU A 67 3.07 -3.91 -3.56
N CYS A 68 1.80 -3.75 -4.00
CA CYS A 68 1.34 -2.50 -4.56
C CYS A 68 1.48 -1.33 -3.56
N LEU A 69 1.06 -1.54 -2.31
CA LEU A 69 1.13 -0.52 -1.27
C LEU A 69 2.57 -0.14 -0.91
N ASP A 70 3.46 -1.13 -0.81
CA ASP A 70 4.87 -0.91 -0.52
C ASP A 70 5.59 -0.14 -1.65
N ILE A 71 5.20 -0.40 -2.90
CA ILE A 71 5.68 0.36 -4.07
C ILE A 71 5.18 1.80 -4.00
N ILE A 72 3.91 2.04 -3.70
CA ILE A 72 3.36 3.40 -3.55
C ILE A 72 4.07 4.16 -2.41
N ASP A 73 4.27 3.52 -1.26
CA ASP A 73 5.02 4.10 -0.13
C ASP A 73 6.45 4.46 -0.55
N TYR A 74 7.13 3.55 -1.27
CA TYR A 74 8.47 3.79 -1.80
C TYR A 74 8.51 5.01 -2.71
N ILE A 75 7.58 5.12 -3.67
CA ILE A 75 7.49 6.25 -4.60
C ILE A 75 7.33 7.56 -3.85
N LYS A 76 6.43 7.61 -2.88
CA LYS A 76 6.15 8.82 -2.10
C LYS A 76 7.34 9.23 -1.23
N ARG A 77 7.91 8.32 -0.45
CA ARG A 77 9.01 8.62 0.48
C ARG A 77 10.28 9.06 -0.22
N ASN A 78 10.53 8.54 -1.41
CA ASN A 78 11.73 8.87 -2.17
C ASN A 78 11.48 9.91 -3.26
N ASN A 79 10.25 10.48 -3.35
CA ASN A 79 9.85 11.42 -4.38
C ASN A 79 10.24 10.97 -5.78
N VAL A 80 9.95 9.68 -6.07
CA VAL A 80 10.36 9.03 -7.32
C VAL A 80 9.60 9.65 -8.49
N LYS A 81 10.33 10.14 -9.47
CA LYS A 81 9.81 10.72 -10.73
C LYS A 81 10.45 10.01 -11.91
N ASP A 82 9.86 10.19 -13.10
CA ASP A 82 10.32 9.52 -14.33
C ASP A 82 10.55 8.03 -14.14
N ALA A 83 9.53 7.36 -13.60
CA ALA A 83 9.58 5.94 -13.30
C ALA A 83 8.49 5.16 -14.04
N MET A 84 8.73 3.87 -14.17
CA MET A 84 7.80 2.91 -14.75
C MET A 84 7.76 1.66 -13.90
N ILE A 85 6.55 1.24 -13.55
CA ILE A 85 6.30 -0.02 -12.86
C ILE A 85 5.99 -1.08 -13.92
N ILE A 86 6.74 -2.17 -13.89
CA ILE A 86 6.54 -3.30 -14.79
C ILE A 86 6.05 -4.49 -13.97
N THR A 87 4.95 -5.09 -14.40
CA THR A 87 4.41 -6.30 -13.77
C THR A 87 4.06 -7.35 -14.81
N PRO A 88 4.15 -8.66 -14.50
CA PRO A 88 3.77 -9.71 -15.43
C PRO A 88 2.27 -9.87 -15.63
N PHE A 89 1.43 -9.34 -14.71
CA PHE A 89 0.00 -9.65 -14.66
C PHE A 89 -0.89 -8.42 -14.81
N VAL A 90 -1.89 -8.53 -15.69
CA VAL A 90 -2.87 -7.46 -15.94
C VAL A 90 -3.64 -7.05 -14.68
N ASN A 91 -4.06 -8.02 -13.86
CA ASN A 91 -4.79 -7.71 -12.62
C ASN A 91 -3.93 -6.88 -11.63
N GLN A 92 -2.61 -7.16 -11.55
CA GLN A 92 -1.67 -6.35 -10.75
C GLN A 92 -1.50 -4.95 -11.33
N GLN A 93 -1.39 -4.84 -12.66
CA GLN A 93 -1.33 -3.56 -13.35
C GLN A 93 -2.57 -2.70 -13.09
N GLU A 94 -3.77 -3.28 -13.21
CA GLU A 94 -5.02 -2.58 -12.92
C GLU A 94 -5.04 -2.03 -11.49
N LYS A 95 -4.68 -2.90 -10.52
CA LYS A 95 -4.64 -2.49 -9.11
C LYS A 95 -3.61 -1.41 -8.85
N MET A 96 -2.43 -1.51 -9.47
CA MET A 96 -1.39 -0.49 -9.35
C MET A 96 -1.83 0.84 -9.95
N ASN A 97 -2.45 0.85 -11.14
CA ASN A 97 -2.95 2.06 -11.78
C ASN A 97 -4.08 2.73 -10.96
N GLU A 98 -4.96 1.93 -10.36
CA GLU A 98 -5.95 2.42 -9.41
C GLU A 98 -5.27 3.16 -8.25
N LEU A 99 -4.24 2.55 -7.64
CA LEU A 99 -3.51 3.12 -6.52
C LEU A 99 -2.71 4.38 -6.90
N LEU A 100 -2.06 4.40 -8.06
CA LEU A 100 -1.37 5.58 -8.57
C LEU A 100 -2.34 6.76 -8.71
N LYS A 101 -3.51 6.52 -9.31
CA LYS A 101 -4.56 7.55 -9.49
C LYS A 101 -5.07 8.07 -8.14
N GLN A 102 -5.37 7.19 -7.19
CA GLN A 102 -5.89 7.56 -5.88
C GLN A 102 -4.88 8.35 -5.04
N ASN A 103 -3.59 8.10 -5.26
CA ASN A 103 -2.51 8.81 -4.59
C ASN A 103 -2.01 10.05 -5.36
N ASN A 104 -2.70 10.45 -6.45
CA ASN A 104 -2.34 11.58 -7.31
C ASN A 104 -0.89 11.50 -7.84
N ILE A 105 -0.41 10.28 -8.11
CA ILE A 105 0.92 10.06 -8.69
C ILE A 105 0.77 10.00 -10.20
N THR A 106 1.22 11.04 -10.89
CA THR A 106 1.09 11.20 -12.36
C THR A 106 2.41 10.99 -13.11
N ASP A 107 3.54 11.08 -12.42
CA ASP A 107 4.88 10.97 -13.02
C ASP A 107 5.38 9.53 -13.14
N VAL A 108 4.56 8.57 -12.69
CA VAL A 108 4.85 7.13 -12.73
C VAL A 108 3.75 6.42 -13.50
N THR A 109 4.16 5.55 -14.43
CA THR A 109 3.23 4.71 -15.21
C THR A 109 3.38 3.25 -14.81
N CYS A 110 2.29 2.46 -14.92
CA CYS A 110 2.34 1.02 -14.71
C CYS A 110 1.81 0.28 -15.93
N GLY A 111 2.51 -0.77 -16.33
CA GLY A 111 2.08 -1.62 -17.44
C GLY A 111 2.68 -3.01 -17.38
N THR A 112 2.16 -3.89 -18.25
CA THR A 112 2.81 -5.17 -18.52
C THR A 112 4.00 -4.98 -19.45
N ILE A 113 4.91 -5.95 -19.46
CA ILE A 113 6.13 -5.84 -20.27
C ILE A 113 5.83 -5.62 -21.77
N HIS A 114 4.77 -6.24 -22.27
CA HIS A 114 4.37 -6.09 -23.67
C HIS A 114 3.79 -4.70 -23.97
N SER A 115 3.02 -4.13 -23.03
CA SER A 115 2.43 -2.80 -23.20
C SER A 115 3.45 -1.66 -23.13
N LEU A 116 4.62 -1.93 -22.55
CA LEU A 116 5.69 -0.95 -22.34
C LEU A 116 6.90 -1.18 -23.26
N GLN A 117 6.73 -1.97 -24.31
CA GLN A 117 7.80 -2.27 -25.26
C GLN A 117 8.30 -0.98 -25.95
N GLY A 118 9.60 -0.78 -25.97
CA GLY A 118 10.23 0.45 -26.53
C GLY A 118 10.42 1.57 -25.50
N SER A 119 9.69 1.59 -24.40
CA SER A 119 9.82 2.62 -23.36
C SER A 119 11.04 2.37 -22.48
N GLU A 120 11.65 3.45 -21.98
CA GLU A 120 12.74 3.41 -21.00
C GLU A 120 12.60 4.57 -20.01
N LYS A 121 13.03 4.39 -18.77
CA LYS A 121 12.90 5.36 -17.69
C LYS A 121 14.15 5.41 -16.83
N ASN A 122 14.34 6.51 -16.11
CA ASN A 122 15.42 6.61 -15.14
C ASN A 122 15.28 5.54 -14.06
N THR A 123 14.06 5.31 -13.59
CA THR A 123 13.76 4.29 -12.58
C THR A 123 12.78 3.25 -13.14
N ILE A 124 13.14 1.99 -13.00
CA ILE A 124 12.22 0.85 -13.21
C ILE A 124 11.93 0.18 -11.89
N ILE A 125 10.66 -0.08 -11.64
CA ILE A 125 10.19 -0.86 -10.51
C ILE A 125 9.57 -2.15 -11.04
N LEU A 126 10.21 -3.27 -10.81
CA LEU A 126 9.68 -4.59 -11.18
C LEU A 126 8.80 -5.11 -10.04
N SER A 127 7.50 -5.23 -10.30
CA SER A 127 6.50 -5.78 -9.39
C SER A 127 6.28 -7.24 -9.75
N THR A 128 6.74 -8.16 -8.89
CA THR A 128 6.70 -9.61 -9.18
C THR A 128 5.32 -10.21 -9.02
N SER A 129 4.47 -9.60 -8.19
CA SER A 129 3.11 -10.05 -7.84
C SER A 129 3.07 -11.43 -7.15
N ILE A 130 4.22 -11.92 -6.68
CA ILE A 130 4.32 -13.20 -5.99
C ILE A 130 3.73 -13.07 -4.59
N SER A 131 2.96 -14.07 -4.20
CA SER A 131 2.29 -14.12 -2.90
C SER A 131 2.13 -15.58 -2.45
N PRO A 132 1.82 -15.86 -1.17
CA PRO A 132 1.52 -17.22 -0.70
C PRO A 132 0.38 -17.91 -1.44
N LYS A 133 -0.44 -17.16 -2.18
CA LYS A 133 -1.54 -17.68 -3.02
C LYS A 133 -1.13 -17.91 -4.49
N THR A 134 0.09 -17.63 -4.85
CA THR A 134 0.58 -17.86 -6.22
C THR A 134 0.61 -19.36 -6.50
N SER A 135 -0.08 -19.79 -7.56
CA SER A 135 -0.09 -21.19 -7.94
C SER A 135 1.27 -21.61 -8.53
N LYS A 136 1.57 -22.90 -8.42
CA LYS A 136 2.82 -23.46 -8.99
C LYS A 136 2.91 -23.25 -10.50
N GLU A 137 1.79 -23.34 -11.22
CA GLU A 137 1.72 -23.12 -12.67
C GLU A 137 2.06 -21.66 -13.02
N THR A 138 1.44 -20.71 -12.30
CA THR A 138 1.73 -19.28 -12.48
C THR A 138 3.20 -18.97 -12.20
N PHE A 139 3.73 -19.53 -11.12
CA PHE A 139 5.12 -19.34 -10.75
C PHE A 139 6.07 -19.98 -11.79
N ASN A 140 5.80 -21.21 -12.24
CA ASN A 140 6.59 -21.87 -13.27
C ASN A 140 6.62 -21.10 -14.59
N TRP A 141 5.49 -20.48 -14.97
CA TRP A 141 5.47 -19.59 -16.13
C TRP A 141 6.36 -18.36 -15.91
N LEU A 142 6.29 -17.73 -14.74
CA LEU A 142 7.04 -16.53 -14.43
C LEU A 142 8.56 -16.76 -14.35
N LYS A 143 8.97 -17.82 -13.62
CA LYS A 143 10.38 -18.12 -13.41
C LYS A 143 11.14 -18.50 -14.68
N ASN A 144 10.41 -19.07 -15.66
CA ASN A 144 10.97 -19.49 -16.94
C ASN A 144 10.89 -18.39 -18.02
N ASN A 145 10.32 -17.22 -17.70
CA ASN A 145 10.16 -16.13 -18.64
C ASN A 145 11.39 -15.19 -18.62
N ALA A 146 12.50 -15.72 -19.13
CA ALA A 146 13.76 -14.97 -19.20
C ALA A 146 13.67 -13.65 -19.98
N GLU A 147 12.83 -13.60 -21.03
CA GLU A 147 12.61 -12.37 -21.82
C GLU A 147 11.99 -11.28 -20.97
N LEU A 148 10.96 -11.62 -20.16
CA LEU A 148 10.32 -10.69 -19.24
C LEU A 148 11.33 -10.11 -18.25
N ILE A 149 12.16 -10.96 -17.64
CA ILE A 149 13.13 -10.53 -16.64
C ILE A 149 14.22 -9.66 -17.29
N ASN A 150 14.80 -10.12 -18.40
CA ASN A 150 15.86 -9.40 -19.08
C ASN A 150 15.38 -8.06 -19.67
N VAL A 151 14.26 -8.08 -20.40
CA VAL A 151 13.71 -6.86 -21.00
C VAL A 151 13.23 -5.89 -19.92
N GLY A 152 12.56 -6.37 -18.86
CA GLY A 152 12.10 -5.53 -17.76
C GLY A 152 13.24 -4.81 -17.06
N THR A 153 14.30 -5.52 -16.68
CA THR A 153 15.42 -4.94 -15.96
C THR A 153 16.25 -3.97 -16.82
N THR A 154 16.47 -4.29 -18.09
CA THR A 154 17.28 -3.46 -19.00
C THR A 154 16.57 -2.19 -19.50
N ARG A 155 15.33 -1.92 -19.07
CA ARG A 155 14.65 -0.64 -19.28
C ARG A 155 15.10 0.47 -18.33
N ALA A 156 15.77 0.10 -17.23
CA ALA A 156 16.24 1.05 -16.24
C ALA A 156 17.52 1.76 -16.72
N LYS A 157 17.51 3.10 -16.71
CA LYS A 157 18.71 3.89 -17.01
C LYS A 157 19.62 4.01 -15.80
N GLU A 158 19.05 4.29 -14.62
CA GLU A 158 19.80 4.63 -13.41
C GLU A 158 19.41 3.81 -12.19
N ASN A 159 18.13 3.50 -12.01
CA ASN A 159 17.66 2.80 -10.82
C ASN A 159 16.79 1.59 -11.17
N LEU A 160 17.15 0.45 -10.61
CA LEU A 160 16.33 -0.75 -10.67
C LEU A 160 15.86 -1.10 -9.26
N VAL A 161 14.55 -1.09 -9.08
CA VAL A 161 13.88 -1.49 -7.85
C VAL A 161 13.11 -2.78 -8.11
N ILE A 162 13.28 -3.77 -7.25
CA ILE A 162 12.51 -5.02 -7.32
C ILE A 162 11.65 -5.12 -6.08
N ALA A 163 10.35 -5.33 -6.27
CA ALA A 163 9.43 -5.65 -5.19
C ALA A 163 9.05 -7.13 -5.28
N ALA A 164 9.33 -7.90 -4.23
CA ALA A 164 9.07 -9.33 -4.18
C ALA A 164 8.85 -9.80 -2.74
N ASP A 165 7.99 -10.80 -2.56
CA ASP A 165 7.94 -11.59 -1.33
C ASP A 165 9.08 -12.61 -1.36
N CYS A 166 10.21 -12.26 -0.73
CA CYS A 166 11.42 -13.06 -0.77
C CYS A 166 11.25 -14.43 -0.11
N GLU A 167 10.40 -14.53 0.93
CA GLU A 167 10.14 -15.79 1.63
C GLU A 167 9.35 -16.76 0.74
N VAL A 168 8.34 -16.25 0.04
CA VAL A 168 7.56 -17.06 -0.91
C VAL A 168 8.42 -17.43 -2.12
N LEU A 169 9.22 -16.49 -2.62
CA LEU A 169 10.14 -16.76 -3.72
C LEU A 169 11.11 -17.88 -3.37
N GLU A 170 11.72 -17.85 -2.19
CA GLU A 170 12.64 -18.89 -1.72
C GLU A 170 11.99 -20.27 -1.61
N LYS A 171 10.73 -20.31 -1.17
CA LYS A 171 9.96 -21.57 -1.06
C LYS A 171 9.54 -22.17 -2.41
N LEU A 172 9.32 -21.32 -3.42
CA LEU A 172 8.82 -21.76 -4.73
C LEU A 172 9.90 -21.97 -5.77
N SER A 173 11.10 -21.39 -5.58
CA SER A 173 12.17 -21.34 -6.58
C SER A 173 13.25 -22.36 -6.33
N ASP A 174 13.91 -22.73 -7.43
CA ASP A 174 15.26 -23.27 -7.42
C ASP A 174 16.26 -22.10 -7.53
N LYS A 175 17.45 -22.24 -6.94
CA LYS A 175 18.51 -21.21 -7.00
C LYS A 175 18.99 -20.89 -8.43
N THR A 176 18.69 -21.77 -9.36
CA THR A 176 18.99 -21.64 -10.79
C THR A 176 17.93 -20.85 -11.56
N ASP A 177 16.77 -20.60 -10.98
CA ASP A 177 15.69 -19.84 -11.64
C ASP A 177 16.09 -18.38 -11.86
N ASP A 178 15.77 -17.82 -13.02
CA ASP A 178 16.17 -16.47 -13.41
C ASP A 178 15.64 -15.39 -12.46
N LEU A 179 14.39 -15.53 -12.03
CA LEU A 179 13.78 -14.58 -11.11
C LEU A 179 14.43 -14.61 -9.72
N TYR A 180 14.72 -15.84 -9.22
CA TYR A 180 15.45 -15.99 -7.96
C TYR A 180 16.84 -15.37 -8.05
N ALA A 181 17.56 -15.70 -9.11
CA ALA A 181 18.91 -15.18 -9.34
C ALA A 181 18.95 -13.65 -9.43
N LEU A 182 17.92 -13.04 -10.06
CA LEU A 182 17.80 -11.59 -10.12
C LEU A 182 17.57 -10.97 -8.74
N VAL A 183 16.61 -11.51 -7.96
CA VAL A 183 16.30 -10.99 -6.62
C VAL A 183 17.49 -11.14 -5.68
N ASP A 184 18.15 -12.29 -5.71
CA ASP A 184 19.39 -12.56 -4.94
C ASP A 184 20.52 -11.61 -5.36
N TYR A 185 20.72 -11.40 -6.66
CA TYR A 185 21.69 -10.44 -7.17
C TYR A 185 21.44 -9.02 -6.68
N VAL A 186 20.19 -8.55 -6.77
CA VAL A 186 19.83 -7.20 -6.33
C VAL A 186 19.96 -7.08 -4.81
N GLY A 187 19.57 -8.09 -4.05
CA GLY A 187 19.74 -8.12 -2.60
C GLY A 187 21.21 -8.05 -2.15
N LYS A 188 22.11 -8.71 -2.88
CA LYS A 188 23.56 -8.75 -2.57
C LYS A 188 24.32 -7.51 -3.02
N ASN A 189 23.89 -6.85 -4.09
CA ASN A 189 24.63 -5.75 -4.73
C ASN A 189 23.97 -4.38 -4.56
N GLY A 190 22.80 -4.33 -3.94
CA GLY A 190 21.99 -3.14 -3.71
C GLY A 190 21.58 -2.95 -2.25
N GLU A 191 20.68 -2.02 -2.04
CA GLU A 191 20.05 -1.80 -0.74
C GLU A 191 18.80 -2.68 -0.62
N THR A 192 18.67 -3.41 0.50
CA THR A 192 17.47 -4.17 0.81
C THR A 192 16.66 -3.48 1.89
N LYS A 193 15.39 -3.17 1.59
CA LYS A 193 14.41 -2.67 2.55
C LYS A 193 13.39 -3.77 2.82
N VAL A 194 13.36 -4.29 4.04
CA VAL A 194 12.28 -5.17 4.49
C VAL A 194 11.05 -4.32 4.72
N CYS A 195 10.03 -4.52 3.91
CA CYS A 195 8.74 -3.88 4.06
C CYS A 195 7.99 -4.60 5.18
N LYS A 196 7.73 -3.89 6.29
CA LYS A 196 6.93 -4.46 7.37
C LYS A 196 5.53 -4.67 6.84
N SER A 197 4.99 -5.88 7.03
CA SER A 197 3.62 -6.16 6.62
C SER A 197 2.66 -5.17 7.28
N LEU A 198 1.59 -4.83 6.58
CA LEU A 198 0.52 -4.00 7.15
C LEU A 198 -0.01 -4.61 8.46
N ALA A 199 -0.04 -5.94 8.59
CA ALA A 199 -0.42 -6.62 9.82
C ALA A 199 0.57 -6.35 10.98
N THR A 200 1.88 -6.32 10.71
CA THR A 200 2.87 -5.95 11.73
C THR A 200 2.79 -4.46 12.07
N GLN A 201 2.47 -3.62 11.09
CA GLN A 201 2.18 -2.20 11.33
C GLN A 201 0.85 -2.01 12.08
N ILE A 202 -0.17 -2.83 11.78
CA ILE A 202 -1.45 -2.87 12.49
C ILE A 202 -1.25 -3.41 13.92
N GLU A 203 -0.39 -4.41 14.15
CA GLU A 203 -0.07 -4.89 15.49
C GLU A 203 0.75 -3.88 16.30
N ILE A 204 1.72 -3.22 15.69
CA ILE A 204 2.43 -2.08 16.30
C ILE A 204 1.48 -0.90 16.47
N GLY A 205 0.62 -0.65 15.50
CA GLY A 205 -0.44 0.36 15.56
C GLY A 205 -1.53 0.02 16.59
N LYS A 206 -1.94 -1.24 16.71
CA LYS A 206 -2.88 -1.68 17.77
C LYS A 206 -2.29 -1.50 19.16
N SER A 207 -1.02 -1.78 19.39
CA SER A 207 -0.39 -1.53 20.69
C SER A 207 -0.29 -0.03 21.00
N ASN A 208 -0.01 0.80 19.99
CA ASN A 208 0.03 2.26 20.14
C ASN A 208 -1.39 2.87 20.10
N ASN A 209 -2.30 2.36 19.27
CA ASN A 209 -3.71 2.78 19.27
C ASN A 209 -4.38 2.47 20.60
N SER A 210 -4.14 1.32 21.21
CA SER A 210 -4.69 1.01 22.53
C SER A 210 -4.24 2.00 23.62
N GLN A 211 -3.04 2.58 23.49
CA GLN A 211 -2.61 3.66 24.38
C GLN A 211 -3.32 4.98 24.07
N PHE A 212 -3.44 5.37 22.80
CA PHE A 212 -4.15 6.58 22.37
C PHE A 212 -5.63 6.48 22.66
N GLU A 213 -6.25 5.32 22.41
CA GLU A 213 -7.63 5.04 22.78
C GLU A 213 -7.86 5.16 24.29
N LYS A 214 -6.96 4.65 25.13
CA LYS A 214 -7.02 4.81 26.60
C LYS A 214 -6.91 6.27 27.03
N TYR A 215 -6.04 7.06 26.40
CA TYR A 215 -5.95 8.50 26.68
C TYR A 215 -7.21 9.22 26.21
N PHE A 216 -7.71 8.89 25.04
CA PHE A 216 -8.91 9.48 24.50
C PHE A 216 -10.13 9.12 25.34
N ASP A 217 -10.26 7.87 25.78
CA ASP A 217 -11.34 7.43 26.66
C ASP A 217 -11.38 8.24 27.98
N LYS A 218 -10.21 8.49 28.60
CA LYS A 218 -10.11 9.36 29.78
C LYS A 218 -10.53 10.80 29.47
N THR A 219 -10.07 11.33 28.33
CA THR A 219 -10.40 12.68 27.87
C THR A 219 -11.88 12.82 27.58
N LEU A 220 -12.47 11.84 26.91
CA LEU A 220 -13.89 11.83 26.58
C LEU A 220 -14.76 11.62 27.83
N SER A 221 -14.35 10.76 28.74
CA SER A 221 -15.02 10.56 30.02
C SER A 221 -15.03 11.84 30.87
N HIS A 222 -13.88 12.54 30.91
CA HIS A 222 -13.80 13.85 31.59
C HIS A 222 -14.69 14.89 30.93
N PHE A 223 -14.70 14.97 29.59
CA PHE A 223 -15.61 15.86 28.87
C PHE A 223 -17.07 15.57 29.23
N CYS A 224 -17.49 14.30 29.21
CA CYS A 224 -18.86 13.90 29.55
C CYS A 224 -19.21 14.26 31.01
N SER A 225 -18.27 14.17 31.94
CA SER A 225 -18.50 14.55 33.36
C SER A 225 -18.77 16.06 33.53
N THR A 226 -18.30 16.89 32.62
CA THR A 226 -18.52 18.36 32.63
C THR A 226 -19.77 18.78 31.89
N GLN A 227 -20.44 17.87 31.18
CA GLN A 227 -21.63 18.15 30.39
C GLN A 227 -22.82 17.34 30.91
N LYS A 228 -23.92 18.03 31.19
CA LYS A 228 -25.17 17.34 31.52
C LYS A 228 -25.67 16.56 30.29
N ASP A 229 -26.25 15.40 30.54
CA ASP A 229 -26.92 14.59 29.52
C ASP A 229 -26.04 13.98 28.43
N LEU A 230 -24.71 13.97 28.59
CA LEU A 230 -23.81 13.27 27.69
C LEU A 230 -23.23 12.02 28.36
N LYS A 231 -23.05 10.97 27.54
CA LYS A 231 -22.39 9.72 27.92
C LYS A 231 -21.56 9.21 26.76
N ALA A 232 -20.37 8.70 27.03
CA ALA A 232 -19.54 8.04 26.03
C ALA A 232 -19.47 6.53 26.28
N LYS A 233 -19.27 5.77 25.22
CA LYS A 233 -18.91 4.36 25.23
C LYS A 233 -17.78 4.13 24.25
N SER A 234 -16.86 3.23 24.58
CA SER A 234 -15.80 2.72 23.69
C SER A 234 -16.16 1.34 23.14
N ASN A 235 -15.57 0.97 22.01
CA ASN A 235 -15.74 -0.33 21.33
C ASN A 235 -17.23 -0.71 21.15
N VAL A 236 -17.97 0.14 20.46
CA VAL A 236 -19.43 -0.02 20.30
C VAL A 236 -19.73 -0.79 19.02
N ALA A 237 -20.36 -1.95 19.15
CA ALA A 237 -20.75 -2.76 18.00
C ALA A 237 -21.83 -2.07 17.14
N PHE A 238 -21.76 -2.28 15.83
CA PHE A 238 -22.78 -1.80 14.87
C PHE A 238 -24.20 -2.24 15.26
N SER A 239 -24.34 -3.49 15.68
CA SER A 239 -25.60 -4.04 16.16
C SER A 239 -26.21 -3.27 17.35
N GLU A 240 -25.38 -2.56 18.14
CA GLU A 240 -25.85 -1.74 19.24
C GLU A 240 -26.47 -0.42 18.78
N ILE A 241 -25.94 0.16 17.70
CA ILE A 241 -26.39 1.43 17.12
C ILE A 241 -27.53 1.23 16.12
N PHE A 242 -27.44 0.19 15.28
CA PHE A 242 -28.36 -0.06 14.17
C PHE A 242 -29.29 -1.25 14.42
N LYS A 243 -29.75 -1.44 15.66
CA LYS A 243 -30.63 -2.55 16.09
C LYS A 243 -31.88 -2.75 15.24
N GLU A 244 -32.42 -1.65 14.73
CA GLU A 244 -33.66 -1.64 13.96
C GLU A 244 -33.44 -1.92 12.46
N ASP A 245 -32.17 -2.05 12.03
CA ASP A 245 -31.84 -2.32 10.64
C ASP A 245 -31.30 -3.76 10.52
N PRO A 246 -32.07 -4.68 9.90
CA PRO A 246 -31.70 -6.11 9.84
C PRO A 246 -30.36 -6.35 9.13
N ILE A 247 -30.02 -5.54 8.13
CA ILE A 247 -28.79 -5.70 7.36
C ILE A 247 -27.60 -5.14 8.13
N LEU A 248 -27.73 -3.96 8.71
CA LEU A 248 -26.65 -3.28 9.44
C LEU A 248 -26.35 -3.96 10.78
N SER A 249 -27.36 -4.55 11.44
CA SER A 249 -27.18 -5.24 12.71
C SER A 249 -26.37 -6.55 12.60
N GLU A 250 -26.30 -7.15 11.40
CA GLU A 250 -25.51 -8.37 11.14
C GLU A 250 -24.04 -8.07 10.79
N LEU A 251 -23.70 -6.80 10.55
CA LEU A 251 -22.32 -6.42 10.22
C LEU A 251 -21.42 -6.53 11.46
N GLN A 252 -20.39 -7.35 11.37
CA GLN A 252 -19.34 -7.46 12.40
C GLN A 252 -18.36 -6.28 12.31
N MET A 253 -18.88 -5.09 12.64
CA MET A 253 -18.11 -3.83 12.66
C MET A 253 -18.29 -3.16 14.03
N GLU A 254 -17.29 -2.41 14.44
CA GLU A 254 -17.29 -1.67 15.71
C GLU A 254 -16.87 -0.23 15.47
N PHE A 255 -17.33 0.66 16.32
CA PHE A 255 -16.88 2.03 16.43
C PHE A 255 -15.93 2.17 17.61
N ASP A 256 -14.85 2.92 17.45
CA ASP A 256 -13.91 3.16 18.55
C ASP A 256 -14.60 3.84 19.73
N PHE A 257 -15.36 4.91 19.46
CA PHE A 257 -16.13 5.61 20.48
C PHE A 257 -17.45 6.12 19.93
N VAL A 258 -18.47 6.14 20.79
CA VAL A 258 -19.78 6.75 20.51
C VAL A 258 -20.16 7.67 21.65
N LEU A 259 -20.47 8.92 21.31
CA LEU A 259 -21.04 9.90 22.23
C LEU A 259 -22.57 9.89 22.11
N TYR A 260 -23.23 9.67 23.23
CA TYR A 260 -24.69 9.66 23.36
C TYR A 260 -25.17 10.93 24.05
N GLU A 261 -26.28 11.47 23.57
CA GLU A 261 -26.98 12.59 24.16
C GLU A 261 -28.35 12.12 24.72
N LYS A 262 -28.77 12.66 25.84
CA LYS A 262 -30.04 12.35 26.48
C LYS A 262 -31.03 13.52 26.39
N PRO A 263 -31.69 13.72 25.23
CA PRO A 263 -32.57 14.89 25.04
C PRO A 263 -33.84 14.87 25.90
N LYS A 264 -34.28 13.71 26.35
CA LYS A 264 -35.47 13.56 27.24
C LYS A 264 -35.23 12.48 28.29
N SER A 265 -35.54 11.24 27.97
CA SER A 265 -35.45 10.11 28.92
C SER A 265 -34.49 9.01 28.46
N LYS A 266 -34.11 8.96 27.19
CA LYS A 266 -33.30 7.90 26.59
C LYS A 266 -32.03 8.47 25.96
N TYR A 267 -30.91 7.79 26.15
CA TYR A 267 -29.66 8.10 25.45
C TYR A 267 -29.76 7.66 23.99
N ILE A 268 -29.46 8.58 23.07
CA ILE A 268 -29.41 8.33 21.64
C ILE A 268 -27.96 8.61 21.13
N PRO A 269 -27.46 7.82 20.19
CA PRO A 269 -26.15 8.07 19.59
C PRO A 269 -26.15 9.41 18.83
N LYS A 270 -25.16 10.25 19.09
CA LYS A 270 -25.06 11.58 18.52
C LYS A 270 -23.85 11.76 17.63
N ILE A 271 -22.69 11.31 18.12
CA ILE A 271 -21.42 11.43 17.43
C ILE A 271 -20.70 10.08 17.50
N VAL A 272 -20.26 9.59 16.37
CA VAL A 272 -19.32 8.48 16.25
C VAL A 272 -17.94 9.06 16.05
N ILE A 273 -16.96 8.51 16.76
CA ILE A 273 -15.58 8.99 16.75
C ILE A 273 -14.66 7.80 16.45
N GLU A 274 -13.86 7.92 15.42
CA GLU A 274 -12.77 6.99 15.08
C GLU A 274 -11.42 7.66 15.37
N ILE A 275 -10.50 6.94 15.98
CA ILE A 275 -9.16 7.44 16.28
C ILE A 275 -8.20 6.93 15.23
N ASN A 276 -7.67 7.84 14.40
CA ASN A 276 -6.81 7.48 13.30
C ASN A 276 -5.34 7.82 13.59
N GLY A 277 -4.47 6.79 13.51
CA GLY A 277 -3.02 6.98 13.49
C GLY A 277 -2.62 7.69 12.20
N GLY A 278 -1.90 8.81 12.34
CA GLY A 278 -1.55 9.72 11.22
C GLY A 278 -0.66 9.16 10.12
N GLU A 279 -0.41 7.84 10.07
CA GLU A 279 0.46 7.17 9.10
C GLU A 279 -0.24 6.12 8.24
N HIS A 280 -1.56 6.04 8.25
CA HIS A 280 -2.32 5.02 7.53
C HIS A 280 -2.93 5.53 6.21
N PHE A 281 -2.14 6.19 5.38
CA PHE A 281 -2.49 6.37 3.98
C PHE A 281 -2.27 5.03 3.25
N GLY A 282 -3.37 4.38 2.83
CA GLY A 282 -3.33 3.20 1.95
C GLY A 282 -3.91 1.91 2.50
N ASP A 283 -4.61 1.92 3.64
CA ASP A 283 -5.42 0.78 4.08
C ASP A 283 -6.83 0.86 3.48
N TYR A 284 -6.97 0.36 2.25
CA TYR A 284 -8.23 0.35 1.50
C TYR A 284 -9.40 -0.30 2.23
N LYS A 285 -9.14 -1.37 2.97
CA LYS A 285 -10.21 -2.04 3.70
C LYS A 285 -10.69 -1.16 4.84
N ARG A 286 -9.77 -0.40 5.44
CA ARG A 286 -10.06 0.53 6.53
C ARG A 286 -10.72 1.79 5.99
N GLU A 287 -10.16 2.41 4.94
CA GLU A 287 -10.79 3.56 4.27
C GLU A 287 -12.18 3.23 3.73
N TYR A 288 -12.35 2.07 3.10
CA TYR A 288 -13.64 1.58 2.63
C TYR A 288 -14.62 1.32 3.78
N ASN A 289 -14.16 0.73 4.88
CA ASN A 289 -14.99 0.51 6.05
C ASN A 289 -15.36 1.83 6.74
N ASP A 290 -14.41 2.79 6.83
CA ASP A 290 -14.66 4.10 7.42
C ASP A 290 -15.63 4.92 6.56
N GLU A 291 -15.52 4.84 5.24
CA GLU A 291 -16.45 5.49 4.31
C GLU A 291 -17.87 4.89 4.44
N ARG A 292 -17.98 3.56 4.52
CA ARG A 292 -19.26 2.89 4.80
C ARG A 292 -19.82 3.26 6.17
N LYS A 293 -19.00 3.25 7.22
CA LYS A 293 -19.41 3.68 8.56
C LYS A 293 -19.95 5.10 8.54
N ARG A 294 -19.27 6.02 7.83
CA ARG A 294 -19.68 7.41 7.67
C ARG A 294 -21.02 7.52 6.94
N GLU A 295 -21.19 6.78 5.86
CA GLU A 295 -22.43 6.81 5.09
C GLU A 295 -23.63 6.30 5.90
N PHE A 296 -23.46 5.19 6.63
CA PHE A 296 -24.51 4.68 7.51
C PHE A 296 -24.85 5.64 8.65
N CYS A 297 -23.85 6.26 9.27
CA CYS A 297 -24.08 7.29 10.27
C CYS A 297 -24.87 8.48 9.71
N LYS A 298 -24.51 8.94 8.51
CA LYS A 298 -25.20 10.03 7.82
C LYS A 298 -26.67 9.72 7.54
N GLN A 299 -26.97 8.50 7.09
CA GLN A 299 -28.36 8.06 6.84
C GLN A 299 -29.23 8.06 8.11
N LYS A 300 -28.61 7.83 9.27
CA LYS A 300 -29.27 7.82 10.58
C LYS A 300 -29.18 9.16 11.32
N GLY A 301 -28.61 10.21 10.71
CA GLY A 301 -28.46 11.52 11.33
C GLY A 301 -27.46 11.56 12.49
N ILE A 302 -26.50 10.63 12.50
CA ILE A 302 -25.40 10.54 13.47
C ILE A 302 -24.16 11.19 12.85
N GLU A 303 -23.54 12.12 13.56
CA GLU A 303 -22.29 12.74 13.10
C GLU A 303 -21.13 11.73 13.19
N PHE A 304 -20.31 11.68 12.16
CA PHE A 304 -19.11 10.82 12.11
C PHE A 304 -17.87 11.69 12.01
N ILE A 305 -16.93 11.52 12.93
CA ILE A 305 -15.67 12.22 12.92
C ILE A 305 -14.49 11.26 13.06
N SER A 306 -13.39 11.63 12.44
CA SER A 306 -12.13 10.93 12.56
C SER A 306 -11.10 11.87 13.20
N ILE A 307 -10.54 11.48 14.33
CA ILE A 307 -9.59 12.28 15.10
C ILE A 307 -8.19 11.66 15.00
N PRO A 308 -7.19 12.41 14.53
CA PRO A 308 -5.81 11.93 14.53
C PRO A 308 -5.28 11.64 15.94
N ASN A 309 -4.46 10.60 16.08
CA ASN A 309 -3.82 10.22 17.35
C ASN A 309 -3.08 11.37 18.04
N SER A 310 -2.53 12.32 17.27
CA SER A 310 -1.85 13.49 17.79
C SER A 310 -2.73 14.38 18.68
N PHE A 311 -4.04 14.36 18.45
CA PHE A 311 -5.00 15.14 19.23
C PHE A 311 -5.61 14.37 20.39
N ALA A 312 -5.47 13.04 20.44
CA ALA A 312 -6.10 12.19 21.45
C ALA A 312 -5.75 12.58 22.92
N LYS A 313 -4.62 13.25 23.15
CA LYS A 313 -4.16 13.74 24.44
C LYS A 313 -4.56 15.19 24.75
N SER A 314 -5.06 15.94 23.76
CA SER A 314 -5.36 17.36 23.91
C SER A 314 -6.83 17.55 24.30
N TYR A 315 -7.09 17.67 25.60
CA TYR A 315 -8.47 17.87 26.12
C TYR A 315 -9.14 19.12 25.50
N GLU A 316 -8.44 20.25 25.42
CA GLU A 316 -9.04 21.48 24.90
C GLU A 316 -9.39 21.35 23.41
N THR A 317 -8.53 20.72 22.61
CA THR A 317 -8.81 20.45 21.20
C THR A 317 -10.04 19.56 21.02
N ILE A 318 -10.12 18.46 21.77
CA ILE A 318 -11.25 17.52 21.71
C ILE A 318 -12.53 18.21 22.16
N LYS A 319 -12.47 18.96 23.24
CA LYS A 319 -13.61 19.74 23.76
C LYS A 319 -14.13 20.74 22.72
N GLU A 320 -13.24 21.51 22.07
CA GLU A 320 -13.63 22.44 21.01
C GLU A 320 -14.31 21.73 19.84
N ILE A 321 -13.74 20.60 19.37
CA ILE A 321 -14.32 19.78 18.29
C ILE A 321 -15.72 19.32 18.67
N LEU A 322 -15.87 18.68 19.83
CA LEU A 322 -17.14 18.10 20.27
C LEU A 322 -18.21 19.17 20.51
N LEU A 323 -17.84 20.30 21.14
CA LEU A 323 -18.78 21.41 21.35
C LEU A 323 -19.23 22.05 20.04
N SER A 324 -18.34 22.18 19.05
CA SER A 324 -18.70 22.70 17.72
C SER A 324 -19.73 21.83 17.04
N ILE A 325 -19.62 20.50 17.15
CA ILE A 325 -20.58 19.55 16.60
C ILE A 325 -21.93 19.62 17.34
N LEU A 326 -21.88 19.56 18.66
CA LEU A 326 -23.08 19.58 19.51
C LEU A 326 -23.90 20.87 19.33
N LYS A 327 -23.21 22.00 19.16
CA LYS A 327 -23.84 23.31 18.91
C LYS A 327 -24.15 23.57 17.44
N LYS A 328 -23.81 22.66 16.53
CA LYS A 328 -23.90 22.83 15.07
C LYS A 328 -23.19 24.12 14.58
N ASP A 329 -22.18 24.55 15.28
CA ASP A 329 -21.33 25.69 14.91
C ASP A 329 -20.04 25.16 14.28
N TYR A 330 -20.07 24.94 12.97
CA TYR A 330 -18.95 24.40 12.19
C TYR A 330 -17.97 25.48 11.72
N LYS A 331 -17.99 26.66 12.34
CA LYS A 331 -17.06 27.76 12.07
C LYS A 331 -15.90 27.67 13.04
N GLY A 332 -14.68 27.63 12.52
CA GLY A 332 -13.52 27.68 13.38
C GLY A 332 -12.34 26.85 12.91
N ARG A 333 -11.32 26.76 13.79
CA ARG A 333 -10.01 26.14 13.54
C ARG A 333 -10.10 24.66 13.11
N TYR A 334 -11.15 23.95 13.52
CA TYR A 334 -11.31 22.53 13.30
C TYR A 334 -12.40 22.20 12.26
N ALA A 335 -12.83 23.19 11.48
CA ALA A 335 -13.86 22.99 10.45
C ALA A 335 -13.51 21.90 9.41
N TYR A 336 -12.24 21.57 9.22
CA TYR A 336 -11.79 20.52 8.30
C TYR A 336 -12.16 19.09 8.76
N PHE A 337 -12.41 18.86 10.05
CA PHE A 337 -12.87 17.55 10.55
C PHE A 337 -14.29 17.22 10.12
N TYR A 338 -15.08 18.24 9.70
CA TYR A 338 -16.50 18.09 9.36
C TYR A 338 -16.77 18.07 7.85
N ARG A 339 -15.82 18.51 7.02
CA ARG A 339 -16.03 18.76 5.59
C ARG A 339 -15.60 17.62 4.67
N ARG A 340 -15.26 16.45 5.21
CA ARG A 340 -14.90 15.29 4.40
C ARG A 340 -15.95 14.22 4.40
#